data_82f991b2af124b383ee19cc92776e2a1
#
_entry.id   82f991b2af124b383ee19cc92776e2a1
#
_cell.length_a   1.000
_cell.length_b   1.000
_cell.length_c   1.000
_cell.angle_alpha   90.00
_cell.angle_beta   90.00
_cell.angle_gamma   90.00
#
_symmetry.space_group_name_H-M   'P 1'
#
loop_
_entity.id
_entity.type
_entity.pdbx_description
1 polymer ?
#
loop_
_entity_poly.entity_id
_entity_poly.type
_entity_poly.pdbx_seq_one_letter_code
_entity_poly.pdbx_strand_id
1 'polypeptide(L)'
;GLVGSEMCIRDRDSFAVMLPDDIVLPATVMADMARVRAALGGSVLCAFEVPREQTYNYGVFDVEDTDAPGVKKVVGMVEKPAVEDAPSNLVATGRYLLDRKIFDALRRIKPGKGGELQLTDAIELLIEEGEPVHVVVHQGKRHDLGNPGGYIPANVDFGLRDEKYGPTLYKAIKQIMAEYEDEHGLA
;
A
#
# COMPACT_ATOMS: atom_id res chain seq x y z
N GLY A 1 -5.57 25.04 -1.30
CA GLY A 1 -5.21 24.53 -2.57
C GLY A 1 -3.79 24.07 -2.73
N LEU A 2 -3.61 22.94 -3.38
CA LEU A 2 -2.33 22.27 -3.64
C LEU A 2 -1.63 22.76 -4.91
N VAL A 3 -1.97 23.96 -5.43
CA VAL A 3 -1.53 24.45 -6.76
C VAL A 3 -0.02 24.66 -6.87
N GLY A 4 0.70 24.85 -5.79
CA GLY A 4 2.16 25.04 -5.81
C GLY A 4 2.98 23.74 -5.79
N SER A 5 2.42 22.66 -5.26
CA SER A 5 3.12 21.37 -5.15
C SER A 5 3.12 20.56 -6.46
N GLU A 6 2.09 20.71 -7.29
CA GLU A 6 1.99 20.01 -8.57
C GLU A 6 3.08 20.42 -9.58
N MET A 7 3.44 21.70 -9.61
CA MET A 7 4.53 22.19 -10.49
C MET A 7 5.90 21.61 -10.07
N CYS A 8 6.17 21.59 -8.76
CA CYS A 8 7.42 21.01 -8.25
C CYS A 8 7.54 19.49 -8.49
N ILE A 9 6.43 18.77 -8.51
CA ILE A 9 6.39 17.33 -8.80
C ILE A 9 6.69 17.07 -10.27
N ARG A 10 6.12 17.85 -11.18
CA ARG A 10 6.32 17.69 -12.64
C ARG A 10 7.75 17.95 -13.10
N ASP A 11 8.48 18.81 -12.40
CA ASP A 11 9.85 19.19 -12.74
C ASP A 11 10.91 18.24 -12.19
N ARG A 12 10.52 17.25 -11.41
CA ARG A 12 11.42 16.24 -10.82
C ARG A 12 11.28 14.91 -11.54
N ASP A 13 12.37 14.14 -11.56
CA ASP A 13 12.41 12.82 -12.20
C ASP A 13 11.57 11.78 -11.46
N SER A 14 11.27 12.01 -10.18
CA SER A 14 10.43 11.13 -9.36
C SER A 14 9.80 11.88 -8.20
N PHE A 15 8.72 11.32 -7.67
CA PHE A 15 8.01 11.84 -6.51
C PHE A 15 7.40 10.70 -5.68
N ALA A 16 7.21 10.97 -4.39
CA ALA A 16 6.55 10.04 -3.49
C ALA A 16 5.05 10.34 -3.39
N VAL A 17 4.24 9.28 -3.36
CA VAL A 17 2.82 9.33 -3.02
C VAL A 17 2.61 8.47 -1.77
N MET A 18 1.97 9.05 -0.77
CA MET A 18 1.61 8.36 0.47
C MET A 18 0.11 8.60 0.72
N LEU A 19 -0.67 7.53 0.64
CA LEU A 19 -2.09 7.60 0.94
C LEU A 19 -2.27 7.74 2.46
N PRO A 20 -3.14 8.65 2.92
CA PRO A 20 -3.26 8.96 4.35
C PRO A 20 -3.99 7.88 5.15
N ASP A 21 -4.76 7.06 4.49
CA ASP A 21 -5.55 5.97 5.06
C ASP A 21 -4.80 4.63 5.14
N ASP A 22 -3.55 4.58 4.67
CA ASP A 22 -2.72 3.38 4.71
C ASP A 22 -1.45 3.64 5.54
N ILE A 23 -1.40 3.13 6.75
CA ILE A 23 -0.26 3.32 7.65
C ILE A 23 0.65 2.10 7.60
N VAL A 24 1.88 2.32 7.21
CA VAL A 24 2.93 1.29 7.09
C VAL A 24 4.00 1.51 8.17
N LEU A 25 4.28 0.48 8.95
CA LEU A 25 5.27 0.49 10.03
C LEU A 25 6.29 -0.63 9.87
N PRO A 26 7.61 -0.35 10.05
CA PRO A 26 8.19 0.96 10.30
C PRO A 26 8.11 1.89 9.09
N ALA A 27 8.10 3.19 9.32
CA ALA A 27 8.03 4.22 8.27
C ALA A 27 9.31 4.27 7.37
N THR A 28 10.33 3.49 7.71
CA THR A 28 11.60 3.38 6.95
C THR A 28 11.43 2.80 5.56
N VAL A 29 10.29 2.17 5.23
CA VAL A 29 10.01 1.58 3.92
C VAL A 29 10.25 2.57 2.76
N MET A 30 9.93 3.86 2.95
CA MET A 30 10.19 4.87 1.92
C MET A 30 11.69 5.06 1.64
N ALA A 31 12.55 4.93 2.66
CA ALA A 31 14.00 4.97 2.48
C ALA A 31 14.50 3.72 1.75
N ASP A 32 13.91 2.55 2.02
CA ASP A 32 14.23 1.31 1.31
C ASP A 32 13.83 1.43 -0.18
N MET A 33 12.64 1.92 -0.47
CA MET A 33 12.17 2.20 -1.83
C MET A 33 13.08 3.18 -2.57
N ALA A 34 13.53 4.24 -1.89
CA ALA A 34 14.46 5.20 -2.48
C ALA A 34 15.83 4.56 -2.84
N ARG A 35 16.34 3.65 -1.99
CA ARG A 35 17.56 2.89 -2.29
C ARG A 35 17.38 1.97 -3.50
N VAL A 36 16.26 1.26 -3.58
CA VAL A 36 15.93 0.41 -4.73
C VAL A 36 15.86 1.24 -6.02
N ARG A 37 15.15 2.37 -5.98
CA ARG A 37 15.08 3.26 -7.14
C ARG A 37 16.45 3.78 -7.57
N ALA A 38 17.30 4.16 -6.62
CA ALA A 38 18.64 4.64 -6.93
C ALA A 38 19.51 3.56 -7.61
N ALA A 39 19.28 2.29 -7.28
CA ALA A 39 20.02 1.16 -7.84
C ALA A 39 19.45 0.66 -9.17
N LEU A 40 18.11 0.59 -9.31
CA LEU A 40 17.43 -0.09 -10.41
C LEU A 40 16.66 0.86 -11.35
N GLY A 41 16.47 2.12 -10.96
CA GLY A 41 15.69 3.09 -11.73
C GLY A 41 14.18 2.85 -11.66
N GLY A 42 13.42 3.59 -12.49
CA GLY A 42 11.99 3.44 -12.68
C GLY A 42 11.13 3.78 -11.46
N SER A 43 9.98 3.17 -11.38
CA SER A 43 9.05 3.32 -10.23
C SER A 43 9.27 2.20 -9.21
N VAL A 44 9.08 2.54 -7.93
CA VAL A 44 9.15 1.55 -6.84
C VAL A 44 7.91 1.68 -5.97
N LEU A 45 7.24 0.55 -5.72
CA LEU A 45 6.04 0.48 -4.92
C LEU A 45 6.30 -0.35 -3.65
N CYS A 46 5.48 -0.14 -2.65
CA CYS A 46 5.48 -1.01 -1.48
C CYS A 46 4.46 -2.12 -1.68
N ALA A 47 4.86 -3.36 -1.47
CA ALA A 47 4.00 -4.52 -1.50
C ALA A 47 3.87 -5.15 -0.11
N PHE A 48 2.68 -5.67 0.19
CA PHE A 48 2.41 -6.54 1.32
C PHE A 48 1.89 -7.88 0.83
N GLU A 49 2.24 -8.90 1.56
CA GLU A 49 1.64 -10.22 1.40
C GLU A 49 0.33 -10.28 2.20
N VAL A 50 -0.76 -10.68 1.55
CA VAL A 50 -2.07 -10.86 2.17
C VAL A 50 -2.57 -12.30 1.94
N PRO A 51 -3.51 -12.80 2.78
CA PRO A 51 -4.23 -14.02 2.45
C PRO A 51 -4.87 -13.94 1.07
N ARG A 52 -4.78 -15.02 0.29
CA ARG A 52 -5.22 -15.01 -1.12
C ARG A 52 -6.68 -14.58 -1.28
N GLU A 53 -7.53 -14.95 -0.34
CA GLU A 53 -8.94 -14.56 -0.29
C GLU A 53 -9.19 -13.08 -0.09
N GLN A 54 -8.18 -12.28 0.22
CA GLN A 54 -8.30 -10.82 0.38
C GLN A 54 -7.81 -10.03 -0.84
N THR A 55 -7.23 -10.68 -1.84
CA THR A 55 -6.62 -10.03 -3.00
C THR A 55 -7.61 -9.19 -3.81
N TYR A 56 -8.89 -9.57 -3.83
CA TYR A 56 -9.94 -8.85 -4.56
C TYR A 56 -10.18 -7.40 -4.10
N ASN A 57 -9.60 -7.01 -2.96
CA ASN A 57 -9.72 -5.63 -2.45
C ASN A 57 -8.65 -4.67 -2.99
N TYR A 58 -7.59 -5.19 -3.63
CA TYR A 58 -6.36 -4.45 -3.90
C TYR A 58 -5.91 -4.58 -5.35
N GLY A 59 -5.02 -3.69 -5.77
CA GLY A 59 -4.18 -3.94 -6.93
C GLY A 59 -3.16 -5.04 -6.58
N VAL A 60 -3.09 -6.08 -7.41
CA VAL A 60 -2.24 -7.25 -7.19
C VAL A 60 -1.12 -7.27 -8.20
N PHE A 61 0.10 -7.48 -7.72
CA PHE A 61 1.30 -7.52 -8.55
C PHE A 61 1.52 -8.92 -9.15
N ASP A 62 1.88 -8.94 -10.43
CA ASP A 62 2.60 -10.06 -11.03
C ASP A 62 4.09 -9.75 -10.99
N VAL A 63 4.91 -10.66 -10.46
CA VAL A 63 6.28 -10.37 -10.11
C VAL A 63 7.26 -11.48 -10.48
N GLU A 64 8.49 -11.07 -10.79
CA GLU A 64 9.66 -11.91 -10.93
C GLU A 64 10.65 -11.66 -9.78
N ASP A 65 11.38 -12.71 -9.38
CA ASP A 65 12.44 -12.57 -8.38
C ASP A 65 13.60 -11.73 -8.91
N THR A 66 14.29 -11.04 -7.99
CA THR A 66 15.53 -10.33 -8.25
C THR A 66 16.62 -10.85 -7.32
N ASP A 67 17.89 -10.51 -7.61
CA ASP A 67 19.01 -10.85 -6.74
C ASP A 67 19.00 -10.07 -5.41
N ALA A 68 18.16 -9.01 -5.30
CA ALA A 68 18.06 -8.19 -4.10
C ALA A 68 17.01 -8.77 -3.14
N PRO A 69 17.37 -9.15 -1.90
CA PRO A 69 16.41 -9.69 -0.94
C PRO A 69 15.25 -8.72 -0.66
N GLY A 70 14.02 -9.24 -0.71
CA GLY A 70 12.82 -8.45 -0.45
C GLY A 70 12.44 -7.46 -1.57
N VAL A 71 13.14 -7.50 -2.71
CA VAL A 71 12.83 -6.71 -3.90
C VAL A 71 12.41 -7.64 -5.02
N LYS A 72 11.31 -7.32 -5.70
CA LYS A 72 10.85 -8.05 -6.88
C LYS A 72 10.64 -7.08 -8.04
N LYS A 73 10.86 -7.57 -9.27
CA LYS A 73 10.51 -6.85 -10.49
C LYS A 73 9.01 -7.07 -10.75
N VAL A 74 8.31 -6.01 -11.07
CA VAL A 74 6.90 -6.09 -11.45
C VAL A 74 6.83 -6.30 -12.96
N VAL A 75 6.10 -7.33 -13.39
CA VAL A 75 5.88 -7.67 -14.80
C VAL A 75 4.42 -7.49 -15.21
N GLY A 76 3.53 -7.25 -14.25
CA GLY A 76 2.13 -6.93 -14.46
C GLY A 76 1.46 -6.47 -13.16
N MET A 77 0.30 -5.81 -13.30
CA MET A 77 -0.50 -5.36 -12.17
C MET A 77 -1.99 -5.36 -12.53
N VAL A 78 -2.82 -6.00 -11.71
CA VAL A 78 -4.26 -6.12 -11.94
C VAL A 78 -5.04 -5.49 -10.81
N GLU A 79 -5.96 -4.58 -11.13
CA GLU A 79 -6.80 -3.91 -10.14
C GLU A 79 -7.96 -4.79 -9.70
N LYS A 80 -8.00 -5.14 -8.42
CA LYS A 80 -9.10 -5.89 -7.78
C LYS A 80 -9.54 -7.11 -8.61
N PRO A 81 -8.63 -8.06 -8.88
CA PRO A 81 -8.94 -9.27 -9.63
C PRO A 81 -9.94 -10.15 -8.87
N ALA A 82 -10.58 -11.08 -9.55
CA ALA A 82 -11.20 -12.21 -8.86
C ALA A 82 -10.10 -13.03 -8.13
N VAL A 83 -10.44 -13.69 -7.03
CA VAL A 83 -9.44 -14.41 -6.20
C VAL A 83 -8.70 -15.48 -7.01
N GLU A 84 -9.42 -16.17 -7.89
CA GLU A 84 -8.87 -17.18 -8.80
C GLU A 84 -7.91 -16.60 -9.84
N ASP A 85 -8.14 -15.34 -10.27
CA ASP A 85 -7.37 -14.67 -11.32
C ASP A 85 -6.20 -13.84 -10.75
N ALA A 86 -6.08 -13.75 -9.43
CA ALA A 86 -5.00 -13.00 -8.80
C ALA A 86 -3.63 -13.61 -9.15
N PRO A 87 -2.71 -12.86 -9.79
CA PRO A 87 -1.42 -13.39 -10.23
C PRO A 87 -0.50 -13.77 -9.06
N SER A 88 -0.69 -13.15 -7.90
CA SER A 88 0.04 -13.45 -6.67
C SER A 88 -0.79 -13.10 -5.44
N ASN A 89 -0.21 -13.12 -4.27
CA ASN A 89 -0.77 -12.58 -3.03
C ASN A 89 -0.06 -11.29 -2.56
N LEU A 90 0.77 -10.70 -3.43
CA LEU A 90 1.43 -9.42 -3.17
C LEU A 90 0.56 -8.28 -3.66
N VAL A 91 0.15 -7.42 -2.75
CA VAL A 91 -0.79 -6.33 -3.02
C VAL A 91 -0.14 -4.96 -2.85
N ALA A 92 -0.62 -4.01 -3.65
CA ALA A 92 -0.22 -2.63 -3.54
C ALA A 92 -0.75 -2.01 -2.24
N THR A 93 0.08 -1.21 -1.63
CA THR A 93 -0.26 -0.39 -0.48
C THR A 93 -0.07 1.08 -0.83
N GLY A 94 -0.59 1.97 -0.03
CA GLY A 94 -0.58 3.40 -0.28
C GLY A 94 0.80 4.07 -0.24
N ARG A 95 1.86 3.39 -0.63
CA ARG A 95 3.25 3.89 -0.67
C ARG A 95 3.85 3.68 -2.05
N TYR A 96 4.08 4.78 -2.76
CA TYR A 96 4.60 4.79 -4.11
C TYR A 96 5.77 5.76 -4.23
N LEU A 97 6.79 5.39 -4.98
CA LEU A 97 7.84 6.26 -5.48
C LEU A 97 7.80 6.17 -6.99
N LEU A 98 7.12 7.11 -7.62
CA LEU A 98 6.77 7.05 -9.04
C LEU A 98 7.75 7.85 -9.90
N ASP A 99 8.06 7.33 -11.07
CA ASP A 99 8.72 8.07 -12.12
C ASP A 99 7.75 9.09 -12.75
N ARG A 100 8.27 10.23 -13.21
CA ARG A 100 7.47 11.26 -13.84
C ARG A 100 6.69 10.79 -15.08
N LYS A 101 7.14 9.73 -15.74
CA LYS A 101 6.47 9.13 -16.90
C LYS A 101 5.04 8.67 -16.58
N ILE A 102 4.72 8.46 -15.29
CA ILE A 102 3.36 8.14 -14.88
C ILE A 102 2.34 9.18 -15.33
N PHE A 103 2.71 10.47 -15.42
CA PHE A 103 1.79 11.50 -15.89
C PHE A 103 1.45 11.37 -17.37
N ASP A 104 2.37 10.85 -18.18
CA ASP A 104 2.10 10.60 -19.59
C ASP A 104 1.25 9.34 -19.76
N ALA A 105 1.48 8.30 -18.96
CA ALA A 105 0.63 7.11 -18.89
C ALA A 105 -0.80 7.48 -18.47
N LEU A 106 -0.97 8.26 -17.39
CA LEU A 106 -2.28 8.73 -16.90
C LEU A 106 -3.11 9.50 -17.93
N ARG A 107 -2.46 10.20 -18.89
CA ARG A 107 -3.18 10.90 -19.99
C ARG A 107 -3.69 9.96 -21.08
N ARG A 108 -3.14 8.75 -21.16
CA ARG A 108 -3.40 7.78 -22.25
C ARG A 108 -4.33 6.66 -21.83
N ILE A 109 -4.38 6.34 -20.55
CA ILE A 109 -5.31 5.33 -20.05
C ILE A 109 -6.75 5.78 -20.20
N LYS A 110 -7.65 4.81 -20.26
CA LYS A 110 -9.10 5.03 -20.30
C LYS A 110 -9.68 4.77 -18.90
N PRO A 111 -10.85 5.33 -18.59
CA PRO A 111 -11.57 4.97 -17.37
C PRO A 111 -11.76 3.44 -17.28
N GLY A 112 -11.29 2.88 -16.18
CA GLY A 112 -11.36 1.45 -15.88
C GLY A 112 -12.60 1.08 -15.05
N LYS A 113 -12.42 0.18 -14.09
CA LYS A 113 -13.48 -0.29 -13.19
C LYS A 113 -14.12 0.90 -12.45
N GLY A 114 -15.44 1.00 -12.48
CA GLY A 114 -16.20 2.11 -11.88
C GLY A 114 -16.23 3.41 -12.68
N GLY A 115 -15.61 3.47 -13.87
CA GLY A 115 -15.54 4.68 -14.70
C GLY A 115 -14.48 5.70 -14.24
N GLU A 116 -13.58 5.30 -13.36
CA GLU A 116 -12.48 6.13 -12.85
C GLU A 116 -11.16 5.81 -13.54
N LEU A 117 -10.25 6.79 -13.61
CA LEU A 117 -8.87 6.58 -14.04
C LEU A 117 -8.11 5.92 -12.88
N GLN A 118 -7.65 4.70 -13.09
CA GLN A 118 -6.93 3.93 -12.08
C GLN A 118 -5.42 4.12 -12.20
N LEU A 119 -4.76 4.39 -11.07
CA LEU A 119 -3.29 4.46 -11.03
C LEU A 119 -2.66 3.12 -11.43
N THR A 120 -3.31 2.02 -11.09
CA THR A 120 -2.92 0.65 -11.44
C THR A 120 -2.80 0.48 -12.95
N ASP A 121 -3.79 0.96 -13.72
CA ASP A 121 -3.79 0.88 -15.20
C ASP A 121 -2.65 1.72 -15.81
N ALA A 122 -2.32 2.85 -15.19
CA ALA A 122 -1.20 3.67 -15.64
C ALA A 122 0.16 3.03 -15.34
N ILE A 123 0.29 2.32 -14.22
CA ILE A 123 1.49 1.55 -13.89
C ILE A 123 1.62 0.36 -14.85
N GLU A 124 0.53 -0.35 -15.13
CA GLU A 124 0.51 -1.44 -16.11
C GLU A 124 1.00 -0.95 -17.48
N LEU A 125 0.50 0.19 -17.96
CA LEU A 125 0.95 0.77 -19.21
C LEU A 125 2.47 1.08 -19.22
N LEU A 126 3.04 1.55 -18.11
CA LEU A 126 4.48 1.76 -18.00
C LEU A 126 5.25 0.43 -18.10
N ILE A 127 4.74 -0.64 -17.49
CA ILE A 127 5.34 -1.98 -17.55
C ILE A 127 5.32 -2.50 -19.00
N GLU A 128 4.19 -2.38 -19.70
CA GLU A 128 4.03 -2.75 -21.11
C GLU A 128 5.01 -1.99 -22.03
N GLU A 129 5.32 -0.75 -21.71
CA GLU A 129 6.28 0.10 -22.42
C GLU A 129 7.75 -0.20 -22.07
N GLY A 130 7.98 -1.19 -21.18
CA GLY A 130 9.33 -1.61 -20.77
C GLY A 130 9.98 -0.70 -19.72
N GLU A 131 9.22 0.17 -19.09
CA GLU A 131 9.73 0.98 -17.97
C GLU A 131 9.96 0.12 -16.73
N PRO A 132 11.09 0.29 -16.02
CA PRO A 132 11.36 -0.49 -14.83
C PRO A 132 10.35 -0.18 -13.72
N VAL A 133 9.71 -1.22 -13.20
CA VAL A 133 8.85 -1.15 -12.01
C VAL A 133 9.26 -2.24 -11.05
N HIS A 134 9.48 -1.88 -9.78
CA HIS A 134 9.87 -2.80 -8.74
C HIS A 134 8.97 -2.66 -7.51
N VAL A 135 8.92 -3.70 -6.70
CA VAL A 135 8.29 -3.64 -5.37
C VAL A 135 9.30 -3.97 -4.29
N VAL A 136 9.17 -3.25 -3.17
CA VAL A 136 9.76 -3.64 -1.90
C VAL A 136 8.69 -4.40 -1.12
N VAL A 137 8.93 -5.68 -0.86
CA VAL A 137 8.02 -6.52 -0.06
C VAL A 137 8.26 -6.21 1.41
N HIS A 138 7.31 -5.50 2.02
CA HIS A 138 7.43 -5.05 3.39
C HIS A 138 6.94 -6.11 4.39
N GLN A 139 7.76 -6.39 5.40
CA GLN A 139 7.50 -7.41 6.43
C GLN A 139 6.97 -6.82 7.75
N GLY A 140 6.61 -5.54 7.75
CA GLY A 140 6.14 -4.85 8.96
C GLY A 140 4.63 -4.91 9.16
N LYS A 141 4.13 -4.02 9.99
CA LYS A 141 2.68 -3.84 10.18
C LYS A 141 2.09 -2.89 9.15
N ARG A 142 0.89 -3.19 8.74
CA ARG A 142 0.04 -2.31 7.95
C ARG A 142 -1.30 -2.11 8.65
N HIS A 143 -1.78 -0.88 8.66
CA HIS A 143 -3.12 -0.54 9.10
C HIS A 143 -3.85 0.16 7.95
N ASP A 144 -4.89 -0.47 7.45
CA ASP A 144 -5.80 0.08 6.46
C ASP A 144 -6.92 0.83 7.20
N LEU A 145 -6.88 2.16 7.15
CA LEU A 145 -7.86 3.01 7.82
C LEU A 145 -9.07 3.36 6.94
N GLY A 146 -9.08 2.88 5.70
CA GLY A 146 -10.14 3.15 4.73
C GLY A 146 -11.48 2.48 5.05
N ASN A 147 -11.51 1.61 6.06
CA ASN A 147 -12.72 0.94 6.51
C ASN A 147 -12.75 0.76 8.04
N PRO A 148 -13.95 0.63 8.67
CA PRO A 148 -14.07 0.49 10.13
C PRO A 148 -13.34 -0.72 10.70
N GLY A 149 -13.28 -1.84 9.96
CA GLY A 149 -12.61 -3.07 10.38
C GLY A 149 -11.10 -2.91 10.53
N GLY A 150 -10.48 -2.02 9.77
CA GLY A 150 -9.06 -1.64 9.92
C GLY A 150 -8.87 -0.47 10.86
N TYR A 151 -9.74 0.54 10.77
CA TYR A 151 -9.65 1.79 11.55
C TYR A 151 -9.74 1.56 13.07
N ILE A 152 -10.71 0.75 13.53
CA ILE A 152 -10.93 0.51 14.96
C ILE A 152 -9.73 -0.22 15.59
N PRO A 153 -9.26 -1.37 15.06
CA PRO A 153 -8.08 -2.04 15.60
C PRO A 153 -6.81 -1.18 15.56
N ALA A 154 -6.64 -0.35 14.53
CA ALA A 154 -5.51 0.55 14.43
C ALA A 154 -5.49 1.58 15.56
N ASN A 155 -6.64 2.20 15.87
CA ASN A 155 -6.73 3.15 16.99
C ASN A 155 -6.40 2.48 18.32
N VAL A 156 -6.83 1.25 18.52
CA VAL A 156 -6.49 0.46 19.72
C VAL A 156 -4.98 0.18 19.78
N ASP A 157 -4.37 -0.30 18.68
CA ASP A 157 -2.93 -0.60 18.63
C ASP A 157 -2.08 0.64 18.90
N PHE A 158 -2.40 1.77 18.27
CA PHE A 158 -1.69 3.03 18.51
C PHE A 158 -1.92 3.56 19.93
N GLY A 159 -3.17 3.55 20.38
CA GLY A 159 -3.51 4.04 21.72
C GLY A 159 -2.83 3.24 22.84
N LEU A 160 -2.70 1.92 22.69
CA LEU A 160 -1.99 1.07 23.64
C LEU A 160 -0.48 1.33 23.70
N ARG A 161 0.11 1.84 22.61
CA ARG A 161 1.54 2.18 22.51
C ARG A 161 1.85 3.59 22.98
N ASP A 162 0.84 4.41 23.17
CA ASP A 162 1.02 5.78 23.68
C ASP A 162 1.45 5.75 25.15
N GLU A 163 2.55 6.44 25.48
CA GLU A 163 3.12 6.45 26.82
C GLU A 163 2.17 7.03 27.88
N LYS A 164 1.37 8.02 27.49
CA LYS A 164 0.43 8.72 28.39
C LYS A 164 -0.90 7.98 28.53
N TYR A 165 -1.47 7.55 27.43
CA TYR A 165 -2.83 7.00 27.38
C TYR A 165 -2.86 5.47 27.45
N GLY A 166 -1.80 4.78 27.04
CA GLY A 166 -1.73 3.32 26.95
C GLY A 166 -2.09 2.59 28.25
N PRO A 167 -1.56 2.95 29.42
CA PRO A 167 -1.88 2.28 30.66
C PRO A 167 -3.37 2.38 31.06
N THR A 168 -4.00 3.52 30.78
CA THR A 168 -5.43 3.72 31.06
C THR A 168 -6.30 3.00 30.04
N LEU A 169 -5.95 3.09 28.78
CA LEU A 169 -6.64 2.42 27.68
C LEU A 169 -6.59 0.89 27.85
N TYR A 170 -5.43 0.34 28.23
CA TYR A 170 -5.31 -1.10 28.50
C TYR A 170 -6.32 -1.60 29.53
N LYS A 171 -6.48 -0.85 30.66
CA LYS A 171 -7.45 -1.19 31.70
C LYS A 171 -8.89 -1.13 31.19
N ALA A 172 -9.22 -0.07 30.44
CA ALA A 172 -10.55 0.11 29.87
C ALA A 172 -10.90 -1.00 28.87
N ILE A 173 -9.97 -1.37 27.99
CA ILE A 173 -10.18 -2.44 27.02
C ILE A 173 -10.39 -3.79 27.72
N LYS A 174 -9.60 -4.10 28.75
CA LYS A 174 -9.79 -5.33 29.53
C LYS A 174 -11.19 -5.41 30.16
N GLN A 175 -11.68 -4.29 30.69
CA GLN A 175 -13.03 -4.23 31.25
C GLN A 175 -14.09 -4.45 30.17
N ILE A 176 -13.99 -3.75 29.04
CA ILE A 176 -14.93 -3.88 27.90
C ILE A 176 -14.95 -5.32 27.38
N MET A 177 -13.78 -5.96 27.28
CA MET A 177 -13.69 -7.35 26.85
C MET A 177 -14.38 -8.30 27.83
N ALA A 178 -14.15 -8.12 29.13
CA ALA A 178 -14.81 -8.96 30.16
C ALA A 178 -16.33 -8.80 30.15
N GLU A 179 -16.82 -7.57 30.00
CA GLU A 179 -18.26 -7.29 29.87
C GLU A 179 -18.84 -7.96 28.60
N TYR A 180 -18.14 -7.86 27.47
CA TYR A 180 -18.55 -8.50 26.22
C TYR A 180 -18.56 -10.03 26.31
N GLU A 181 -17.55 -10.62 26.94
CA GLU A 181 -17.45 -12.07 27.14
C GLU A 181 -18.59 -12.60 28.03
N ASP A 182 -18.92 -11.88 29.10
CA ASP A 182 -20.05 -12.21 29.99
C ASP A 182 -21.39 -12.14 29.25
N GLU A 183 -21.64 -11.05 28.50
CA GLU A 183 -22.86 -10.85 27.72
C GLU A 183 -23.07 -11.92 26.64
N HIS A 184 -21.98 -12.49 26.07
CA HIS A 184 -22.04 -13.42 24.94
C HIS A 184 -21.71 -14.88 25.35
N GLY A 185 -21.46 -15.14 26.63
CA GLY A 185 -21.15 -16.48 27.13
C GLY A 185 -19.85 -17.06 26.57
N LEU A 186 -18.84 -16.22 26.38
CA LEU A 186 -17.53 -16.58 25.82
C LEU A 186 -16.45 -16.80 26.89
N ALA A 187 -16.81 -16.69 28.19
CA ALA A 187 -15.90 -16.86 29.32
C ALA A 187 -15.72 -18.32 29.73
#